data_35e75e39d4ffdf9d3cd7c270c23aa5b8
#
_entry.id   35e75e39d4ffdf9d3cd7c270c23aa5b8
#
_cell.length_a   1.000
_cell.length_b   1.000
_cell.length_c   1.000
_cell.angle_alpha   90.00
_cell.angle_beta   90.00
_cell.angle_gamma   90.00
#
_symmetry.space_group_name_H-M   'P 1'
#
loop_
_entity.id
_entity.type
_entity.pdbx_description
1 polymer ?
#
loop_
_entity_poly.entity_id
_entity_poly.type
_entity_poly.pdbx_seq_one_letter_code
_entity_poly.pdbx_strand_id
1 'polypeptide(L)'
;MTFENILVKSQKELKRALKKELQELRYSPISSKGFLYAKGTVPVLLVAHLDTVHREGIKIICYSKGGKILMSPQGIGGDDRAGVYMILQLLKSYRCHVLFCEDEEHGGVGAHHFAESNIKPAVNYIIEFDRRGSNDAVFYDCANEEFTQFVCGFGFEESVGSFSDISVVAPALGVAAVNLSSGYYNEHTAHEYINMLDIHNNLDRARCMIATRTGKFEYVEAYGWSRWFLDGYDGFTSLLMPLREGDYVVDEDGRMHEAGDDVFIDRHGVPHLLDPNYGCATPLIGAQAYTKESMPVRFKEELADVYEVII
;
A
#
# COMPACT_ATOMS: atom_id res chain seq x y z
N MET A 1 8.46 21.95 9.71
CA MET A 1 7.81 22.31 8.42
C MET A 1 6.30 22.23 8.58
N THR A 2 5.48 23.16 8.00
CA THR A 2 4.01 23.09 8.03
C THR A 2 3.48 22.18 6.92
N PHE A 3 2.22 21.75 7.01
CA PHE A 3 1.63 20.89 5.99
C PHE A 3 1.52 21.59 4.63
N GLU A 4 1.09 22.84 4.61
CA GLU A 4 1.03 23.65 3.40
C GLU A 4 2.38 23.78 2.72
N ASN A 5 3.46 23.90 3.52
CA ASN A 5 4.83 23.93 2.99
C ASN A 5 5.27 22.59 2.36
N ILE A 6 4.66 21.47 2.76
CA ILE A 6 4.88 20.16 2.15
C ILE A 6 4.14 20.10 0.84
N LEU A 7 2.85 20.45 0.84
CA LEU A 7 1.94 20.36 -0.30
C LEU A 7 2.41 21.15 -1.54
N VAL A 8 2.91 22.37 -1.33
CA VAL A 8 3.26 23.29 -2.46
C VAL A 8 4.62 23.01 -3.11
N LYS A 9 5.45 22.12 -2.55
CA LYS A 9 6.79 21.87 -3.07
C LYS A 9 6.79 20.82 -4.18
N SER A 10 7.62 21.05 -5.19
CA SER A 10 8.01 19.97 -6.10
C SER A 10 8.77 18.87 -5.35
N GLN A 11 8.78 17.64 -5.89
CA GLN A 11 9.51 16.51 -5.31
C GLN A 11 10.96 16.89 -4.91
N LYS A 12 11.69 17.52 -5.82
CA LYS A 12 13.08 17.93 -5.61
C LYS A 12 13.24 18.97 -4.51
N GLU A 13 12.32 19.93 -4.41
CA GLU A 13 12.33 20.94 -3.35
C GLU A 13 11.97 20.33 -2.01
N LEU A 14 11.00 19.43 -2.00
CA LEU A 14 10.57 18.71 -0.80
C LEU A 14 11.71 17.86 -0.24
N LYS A 15 12.37 17.06 -1.08
CA LYS A 15 13.55 16.27 -0.66
C LYS A 15 14.64 17.14 0.00
N ARG A 16 14.94 18.31 -0.59
CA ARG A 16 15.92 19.24 0.00
C ARG A 16 15.45 19.82 1.33
N ALA A 17 14.16 20.18 1.42
CA ALA A 17 13.57 20.70 2.63
C ALA A 17 13.56 19.66 3.74
N LEU A 18 13.16 18.41 3.42
CA LEU A 18 13.16 17.28 4.36
C LEU A 18 14.56 16.95 4.86
N LYS A 19 15.57 16.98 3.99
CA LYS A 19 16.96 16.81 4.43
C LYS A 19 17.35 17.83 5.49
N LYS A 20 16.98 19.09 5.32
CA LYS A 20 17.24 20.16 6.28
C LYS A 20 16.44 19.95 7.57
N GLU A 21 15.15 19.66 7.48
CA GLU A 21 14.27 19.39 8.62
C GLU A 21 14.80 18.22 9.47
N LEU A 22 15.23 17.13 8.83
CA LEU A 22 15.86 16.00 9.52
C LEU A 22 17.15 16.38 10.23
N GLN A 23 17.97 17.27 9.63
CA GLN A 23 19.18 17.80 10.30
C GLN A 23 18.83 18.64 11.52
N GLU A 24 17.79 19.48 11.45
CA GLU A 24 17.28 20.25 12.58
C GLU A 24 16.77 19.35 13.71
N LEU A 25 16.17 18.20 13.36
CA LEU A 25 15.81 17.13 14.28
C LEU A 25 17.02 16.26 14.72
N ARG A 26 18.24 16.69 14.42
CA ARG A 26 19.51 16.03 14.77
C ARG A 26 19.72 14.67 14.16
N TYR A 27 19.09 14.36 13.03
CA TYR A 27 19.43 13.21 12.21
C TYR A 27 20.65 13.50 11.34
N SER A 28 21.29 12.42 10.86
CA SER A 28 22.34 12.49 9.83
C SER A 28 21.79 11.87 8.54
N PRO A 29 20.99 12.63 7.74
CA PRO A 29 20.30 12.07 6.59
C PRO A 29 21.27 11.77 5.46
N ILE A 30 21.08 10.59 4.84
CA ILE A 30 21.75 10.14 3.62
C ILE A 30 20.81 10.47 2.47
N SER A 31 21.24 11.36 1.59
CA SER A 31 20.50 11.69 0.36
C SER A 31 21.18 11.00 -0.82
N SER A 32 20.50 10.07 -1.43
CA SER A 32 20.98 9.31 -2.59
C SER A 32 20.08 9.56 -3.80
N LYS A 33 20.40 8.95 -4.94
CA LYS A 33 19.53 8.91 -6.09
C LYS A 33 18.27 8.11 -5.72
N GLY A 34 17.11 8.67 -5.93
CA GLY A 34 15.82 8.05 -5.70
C GLY A 34 15.32 8.06 -4.25
N PHE A 35 16.15 8.35 -3.24
CA PHE A 35 15.67 8.34 -1.86
C PHE A 35 16.41 9.28 -0.91
N LEU A 36 15.78 9.52 0.24
CA LEU A 36 16.35 10.18 1.41
C LEU A 36 16.12 9.29 2.63
N TYR A 37 17.20 8.80 3.25
CA TYR A 37 17.14 7.94 4.43
C TYR A 37 17.74 8.62 5.65
N ALA A 38 17.16 8.40 6.84
CA ALA A 38 17.74 8.82 8.09
C ALA A 38 17.65 7.73 9.17
N LYS A 39 18.80 7.42 9.80
CA LYS A 39 18.88 6.41 10.84
C LYS A 39 18.31 6.92 12.16
N GLY A 40 17.35 6.19 12.71
CA GLY A 40 16.80 6.41 14.05
C GLY A 40 17.40 5.52 15.13
N THR A 41 16.76 5.54 16.31
CA THR A 41 17.05 4.67 17.46
C THR A 41 15.85 3.83 17.88
N VAL A 42 14.65 4.21 17.48
CA VAL A 42 13.44 3.40 17.61
C VAL A 42 13.43 2.39 16.46
N PRO A 43 13.29 1.09 16.70
CA PRO A 43 13.43 0.07 15.67
C PRO A 43 12.17 -0.04 14.78
N VAL A 44 11.71 1.06 14.23
CA VAL A 44 10.61 1.18 13.27
C VAL A 44 11.09 2.01 12.10
N LEU A 45 10.82 1.55 10.87
CA LEU A 45 11.07 2.33 9.66
C LEU A 45 9.75 2.95 9.20
N LEU A 46 9.75 4.27 9.05
CA LEU A 46 8.63 5.04 8.50
C LEU A 46 8.93 5.35 7.04
N VAL A 47 7.98 5.08 6.15
CA VAL A 47 8.13 5.23 4.70
C VAL A 47 7.03 6.14 4.14
N ALA A 48 7.36 6.97 3.17
CA ALA A 48 6.44 7.76 2.36
C ALA A 48 7.12 8.17 1.06
N HIS A 49 6.34 8.42 0.00
CA HIS A 49 6.93 8.92 -1.24
C HIS A 49 6.82 10.44 -1.41
N LEU A 50 7.58 11.00 -2.35
CA LEU A 50 7.75 12.45 -2.51
C LEU A 50 7.11 13.01 -3.78
N ASP A 51 6.82 12.20 -4.75
CA ASP A 51 6.14 12.59 -5.98
C ASP A 51 4.61 12.67 -5.81
N THR A 52 3.95 13.05 -6.83
CA THR A 52 2.49 13.00 -7.00
C THR A 52 2.21 12.93 -8.50
N VAL A 53 1.07 12.41 -8.91
CA VAL A 53 0.63 12.38 -10.31
C VAL A 53 0.29 13.76 -10.88
N HIS A 54 0.09 14.75 -10.02
CA HIS A 54 -0.34 16.09 -10.43
C HIS A 54 0.80 16.86 -11.13
N ARG A 55 0.56 17.26 -12.37
CA ARG A 55 1.56 17.95 -13.20
C ARG A 55 1.78 19.42 -12.83
N GLU A 56 0.72 20.07 -12.32
CA GLU A 56 0.78 21.48 -11.93
C GLU A 56 1.08 21.60 -10.42
N GLY A 57 1.99 22.50 -10.07
CA GLY A 57 2.21 22.86 -8.68
C GLY A 57 0.98 23.56 -8.09
N ILE A 58 0.70 23.29 -6.83
CA ILE A 58 -0.41 23.89 -6.09
C ILE A 58 -0.24 25.41 -6.01
N LYS A 59 -1.26 26.13 -6.45
CA LYS A 59 -1.35 27.61 -6.40
C LYS A 59 -2.29 28.08 -5.30
N ILE A 60 -3.34 27.30 -5.03
CA ILE A 60 -4.38 27.63 -4.06
C ILE A 60 -4.72 26.36 -3.26
N ILE A 61 -4.73 26.47 -1.94
CA ILE A 61 -5.28 25.46 -1.05
C ILE A 61 -6.63 25.96 -0.55
N CYS A 62 -7.68 25.21 -0.81
CA CYS A 62 -9.04 25.46 -0.34
C CYS A 62 -9.29 24.68 0.94
N TYR A 63 -9.91 25.32 1.92
CA TYR A 63 -10.28 24.70 3.19
C TYR A 63 -11.81 24.67 3.32
N SER A 64 -12.34 23.57 3.86
CA SER A 64 -13.74 23.55 4.31
C SER A 64 -13.96 24.53 5.46
N LYS A 65 -15.22 24.90 5.69
CA LYS A 65 -15.60 25.68 6.86
C LYS A 65 -15.25 24.91 8.15
N GLY A 66 -14.21 25.33 8.83
CA GLY A 66 -13.65 24.64 10.01
C GLY A 66 -12.33 23.92 9.75
N GLY A 67 -11.76 24.02 8.54
CA GLY A 67 -10.38 23.60 8.25
C GLY A 67 -10.11 22.10 8.23
N LYS A 68 -11.16 21.27 8.25
CA LYS A 68 -10.99 19.81 8.32
C LYS A 68 -10.68 19.13 6.99
N ILE A 69 -11.15 19.70 5.89
CA ILE A 69 -10.92 19.20 4.54
C ILE A 69 -10.07 20.19 3.77
N LEU A 70 -9.04 19.68 3.09
CA LEU A 70 -8.17 20.44 2.19
C LEU A 70 -8.36 19.93 0.77
N MET A 71 -8.44 20.84 -0.18
CA MET A 71 -8.51 20.56 -1.62
C MET A 71 -7.67 21.58 -2.39
N SER A 72 -7.38 21.29 -3.65
CA SER A 72 -6.78 22.25 -4.58
C SER A 72 -7.37 22.06 -5.98
N PRO A 73 -7.66 23.13 -6.72
CA PRO A 73 -8.06 23.01 -8.13
C PRO A 73 -6.99 22.39 -9.04
N GLN A 74 -5.74 22.34 -8.59
CA GLN A 74 -4.62 21.72 -9.30
C GLN A 74 -4.43 20.24 -8.92
N GLY A 75 -5.30 19.67 -8.07
CA GLY A 75 -5.05 18.45 -7.31
C GLY A 75 -4.26 18.76 -6.04
N ILE A 76 -4.63 18.17 -4.91
CA ILE A 76 -3.99 18.49 -3.61
C ILE A 76 -2.71 17.67 -3.37
N GLY A 77 -2.56 16.50 -4.04
CA GLY A 77 -1.42 15.61 -3.86
C GLY A 77 -1.30 15.10 -2.42
N GLY A 78 -2.43 14.72 -1.82
CA GLY A 78 -2.47 14.06 -0.52
C GLY A 78 -1.70 12.76 -0.55
N ASP A 79 -1.75 12.11 -1.66
CA ASP A 79 -0.92 11.01 -2.14
C ASP A 79 0.44 11.53 -2.64
N ASP A 80 1.61 11.38 -1.95
CA ASP A 80 1.67 10.96 -0.53
C ASP A 80 2.22 12.08 0.38
N ARG A 81 1.81 13.34 0.13
CA ARG A 81 2.21 14.48 0.99
C ARG A 81 1.62 14.37 2.39
N ALA A 82 0.51 13.62 2.54
CA ALA A 82 -0.09 13.33 3.84
C ALA A 82 0.82 12.43 4.66
N GLY A 83 1.34 11.35 4.11
CA GLY A 83 2.31 10.48 4.79
C GLY A 83 3.59 11.20 5.16
N VAL A 84 4.14 12.02 4.27
CA VAL A 84 5.29 12.87 4.60
C VAL A 84 5.00 13.74 5.83
N TYR A 85 3.83 14.37 5.88
CA TYR A 85 3.42 15.17 7.04
C TYR A 85 3.29 14.33 8.30
N MET A 86 2.64 13.16 8.22
CA MET A 86 2.45 12.25 9.35
C MET A 86 3.80 11.81 9.93
N ILE A 87 4.74 11.43 9.08
CA ILE A 87 6.11 11.06 9.50
C ILE A 87 6.74 12.20 10.27
N LEU A 88 6.72 13.43 9.76
CA LEU A 88 7.32 14.57 10.45
C LEU A 88 6.65 14.85 11.80
N GLN A 89 5.33 14.59 11.96
CA GLN A 89 4.68 14.70 13.28
C GLN A 89 5.14 13.62 14.26
N LEU A 90 5.32 12.38 13.79
CA LEU A 90 5.82 11.26 14.59
C LEU A 90 7.27 11.50 15.05
N LEU A 91 8.11 12.05 14.20
CA LEU A 91 9.52 12.34 14.50
C LEU A 91 9.73 13.39 15.60
N LYS A 92 8.71 14.17 15.94
CA LYS A 92 8.76 15.09 17.09
C LYS A 92 8.85 14.37 18.43
N SER A 93 8.32 13.13 18.50
CA SER A 93 8.23 12.33 19.72
C SER A 93 9.06 11.05 19.67
N TYR A 94 9.27 10.49 18.49
CA TYR A 94 9.94 9.20 18.29
C TYR A 94 11.10 9.34 17.31
N ARG A 95 12.27 8.86 17.69
CA ARG A 95 13.44 8.85 16.81
C ARG A 95 13.45 7.58 15.93
N CYS A 96 12.43 7.41 15.10
CA CYS A 96 12.31 6.29 14.16
C CYS A 96 13.34 6.41 13.02
N HIS A 97 13.60 5.29 12.33
CA HIS A 97 14.22 5.32 11.01
C HIS A 97 13.22 5.91 10.00
N VAL A 98 13.72 6.60 9.00
CA VAL A 98 12.89 7.26 7.99
C VAL A 98 13.43 6.99 6.61
N LEU A 99 12.54 6.69 5.69
CA LEU A 99 12.80 6.57 4.26
C LEU A 99 11.77 7.40 3.50
N PHE A 100 12.23 8.34 2.69
CA PHE A 100 11.41 9.03 1.71
C PHE A 100 11.87 8.63 0.32
N CYS A 101 10.98 8.08 -0.49
CA CYS A 101 11.24 7.60 -1.83
C CYS A 101 10.85 8.65 -2.88
N GLU A 102 11.54 8.67 -4.00
CA GLU A 102 11.21 9.45 -5.20
C GLU A 102 10.63 8.52 -6.25
N ASP A 103 9.71 9.04 -7.06
CA ASP A 103 9.17 8.37 -8.25
C ASP A 103 8.48 7.02 -7.92
N GLU A 104 7.64 7.00 -6.87
CA GLU A 104 6.78 5.87 -6.53
C GLU A 104 5.77 5.63 -7.65
N GLU A 105 5.09 6.69 -8.10
CA GLU A 105 4.09 6.72 -9.17
C GLU A 105 4.63 6.26 -10.55
N HIS A 106 5.93 6.05 -10.62
CA HIS A 106 6.63 5.51 -11.79
C HIS A 106 7.21 4.11 -11.53
N GLY A 107 6.55 3.33 -10.66
CA GLY A 107 6.91 1.96 -10.34
C GLY A 107 7.96 1.83 -9.24
N GLY A 108 7.90 2.67 -8.20
CA GLY A 108 8.72 2.52 -7.00
C GLY A 108 10.22 2.68 -7.21
N VAL A 109 10.62 3.58 -8.13
CA VAL A 109 12.04 3.76 -8.50
C VAL A 109 12.92 4.02 -7.28
N GLY A 110 12.44 4.84 -6.34
CA GLY A 110 13.15 5.16 -5.11
C GLY A 110 13.32 3.96 -4.17
N ALA A 111 12.28 3.16 -4.03
CA ALA A 111 12.30 1.94 -3.23
C ALA A 111 13.30 0.91 -3.79
N HIS A 112 13.33 0.72 -5.12
CA HIS A 112 14.31 -0.15 -5.77
C HIS A 112 15.74 0.32 -5.51
N HIS A 113 16.03 1.63 -5.67
CA HIS A 113 17.36 2.17 -5.36
C HIS A 113 17.75 1.99 -3.88
N PHE A 114 16.78 2.10 -2.96
CA PHE A 114 17.02 1.83 -1.55
C PHE A 114 17.29 0.35 -1.29
N ALA A 115 16.48 -0.54 -1.86
CA ALA A 115 16.65 -2.00 -1.72
C ALA A 115 18.01 -2.49 -2.22
N GLU A 116 18.52 -1.93 -3.31
CA GLU A 116 19.84 -2.21 -3.87
C GLU A 116 20.99 -1.60 -3.06
N SER A 117 20.71 -0.65 -2.18
CA SER A 117 21.73 0.03 -1.38
C SER A 117 22.30 -0.87 -0.28
N ASN A 118 23.44 -0.47 0.28
CA ASN A 118 24.05 -1.13 1.44
C ASN A 118 23.40 -0.72 2.78
N ILE A 119 22.28 0.03 2.74
CA ILE A 119 21.59 0.48 3.95
C ILE A 119 20.62 -0.63 4.40
N LYS A 120 20.95 -1.27 5.51
CA LYS A 120 20.15 -2.34 6.10
C LYS A 120 19.85 -1.99 7.57
N PRO A 121 18.81 -1.18 7.84
CA PRO A 121 18.45 -0.80 9.20
C PRO A 121 17.96 -2.01 10.00
N ALA A 122 18.37 -2.09 11.26
CA ALA A 122 17.84 -3.07 12.19
C ALA A 122 16.52 -2.54 12.76
N VAL A 123 15.41 -2.95 12.17
CA VAL A 123 14.06 -2.55 12.55
C VAL A 123 13.19 -3.76 12.82
N ASN A 124 12.15 -3.56 13.63
CA ASN A 124 11.22 -4.61 14.02
C ASN A 124 10.06 -4.73 13.02
N TYR A 125 9.65 -3.61 12.44
CA TYR A 125 8.62 -3.54 11.40
C TYR A 125 8.71 -2.22 10.63
N ILE A 126 7.95 -2.13 9.54
CA ILE A 126 7.91 -0.98 8.64
C ILE A 126 6.47 -0.47 8.59
N ILE A 127 6.30 0.85 8.67
CA ILE A 127 5.04 1.54 8.43
C ILE A 127 5.22 2.49 7.25
N GLU A 128 4.40 2.35 6.26
CA GLU A 128 4.20 3.34 5.21
C GLU A 128 2.87 4.06 5.42
N PHE A 129 2.78 5.33 5.03
CA PHE A 129 1.56 6.12 5.14
C PHE A 129 1.13 6.58 3.74
N ASP A 130 0.85 5.66 2.88
CA ASP A 130 0.52 5.88 1.48
C ASP A 130 -0.73 5.08 1.09
N ARG A 131 -1.75 5.14 1.94
CA ARG A 131 -3.03 4.53 1.66
C ARG A 131 -4.15 5.55 1.85
N ARG A 132 -5.09 5.57 0.90
CA ARG A 132 -6.33 6.38 1.03
C ARG A 132 -7.17 5.95 2.23
N GLY A 133 -8.12 6.79 2.61
CA GLY A 133 -9.14 6.43 3.58
C GLY A 133 -8.75 6.73 5.02
N SER A 134 -9.46 6.09 5.95
CA SER A 134 -9.40 6.43 7.38
C SER A 134 -8.80 5.34 8.27
N ASN A 135 -8.82 4.06 7.86
CA ASN A 135 -8.43 2.94 8.73
C ASN A 135 -7.90 1.71 7.99
N ASP A 136 -7.69 1.77 6.69
CA ASP A 136 -7.15 0.64 5.93
C ASP A 136 -5.70 0.33 6.34
N ALA A 137 -5.37 -0.96 6.37
CA ALA A 137 -4.03 -1.52 6.51
C ALA A 137 -3.77 -2.52 5.38
N VAL A 138 -2.78 -2.26 4.53
CA VAL A 138 -2.43 -3.13 3.40
C VAL A 138 -1.06 -3.75 3.64
N PHE A 139 -0.98 -5.07 3.60
CA PHE A 139 0.23 -5.84 3.89
C PHE A 139 0.93 -6.35 2.62
N TYR A 140 0.30 -6.19 1.45
CA TYR A 140 0.76 -6.72 0.16
C TYR A 140 1.11 -8.22 0.27
N ASP A 141 2.31 -8.60 -0.12
CA ASP A 141 2.78 -10.00 -0.11
C ASP A 141 3.35 -10.46 1.22
N CYS A 142 3.08 -9.76 2.32
CA CYS A 142 3.53 -10.14 3.65
C CYS A 142 2.46 -10.88 4.43
N ALA A 143 2.55 -12.21 4.50
CA ALA A 143 1.63 -13.11 5.22
C ALA A 143 2.06 -13.36 6.68
N ASN A 144 2.45 -12.33 7.41
CA ASN A 144 2.79 -12.46 8.83
C ASN A 144 1.56 -12.17 9.70
N GLU A 145 0.82 -13.21 10.08
CA GLU A 145 -0.41 -13.11 10.87
C GLU A 145 -0.22 -12.39 12.22
N GLU A 146 0.92 -12.62 12.90
CA GLU A 146 1.21 -11.96 14.18
C GLU A 146 1.32 -10.44 13.98
N PHE A 147 1.95 -10.02 12.88
CA PHE A 147 2.06 -8.62 12.52
C PHE A 147 0.71 -8.01 12.12
N THR A 148 -0.09 -8.74 11.33
CA THR A 148 -1.45 -8.32 10.96
C THR A 148 -2.32 -8.12 12.21
N GLN A 149 -2.34 -9.09 13.13
CA GLN A 149 -3.07 -8.98 14.39
C GLN A 149 -2.56 -7.80 15.23
N PHE A 150 -1.25 -7.58 15.27
CA PHE A 150 -0.65 -6.44 15.97
C PHE A 150 -1.19 -5.12 15.41
N VAL A 151 -1.17 -4.93 14.11
CA VAL A 151 -1.63 -3.70 13.43
C VAL A 151 -3.14 -3.49 13.63
N CYS A 152 -3.95 -4.52 13.36
CA CYS A 152 -5.40 -4.47 13.51
C CYS A 152 -5.84 -4.21 14.95
N GLY A 153 -5.03 -4.63 15.94
CA GLY A 153 -5.25 -4.34 17.36
C GLY A 153 -5.29 -2.84 17.71
N PHE A 154 -4.81 -1.96 16.83
CA PHE A 154 -4.88 -0.51 16.98
C PHE A 154 -6.05 0.13 16.21
N GLY A 155 -6.98 -0.68 15.68
CA GLY A 155 -8.20 -0.23 15.02
C GLY A 155 -8.01 0.09 13.54
N PHE A 156 -6.99 -0.48 12.91
CA PHE A 156 -6.90 -0.59 11.47
C PHE A 156 -7.62 -1.85 10.99
N GLU A 157 -8.09 -1.81 9.76
CA GLU A 157 -8.78 -2.91 9.10
C GLU A 157 -7.96 -3.38 7.91
N GLU A 158 -7.82 -4.69 7.76
CA GLU A 158 -7.10 -5.27 6.64
C GLU A 158 -7.78 -4.90 5.31
N SER A 159 -6.98 -4.52 4.35
CA SER A 159 -7.44 -4.10 3.02
C SER A 159 -6.44 -4.54 1.96
N VAL A 160 -6.80 -4.34 0.68
CA VAL A 160 -5.99 -4.77 -0.46
C VAL A 160 -5.41 -3.58 -1.21
N GLY A 161 -4.21 -3.74 -1.70
CA GLY A 161 -3.55 -2.81 -2.60
C GLY A 161 -2.73 -3.54 -3.65
N SER A 162 -2.49 -2.88 -4.78
CA SER A 162 -1.73 -3.45 -5.90
C SER A 162 -0.22 -3.33 -5.70
N PHE A 163 0.25 -2.17 -5.29
CA PHE A 163 1.68 -1.86 -5.16
C PHE A 163 1.88 -0.67 -4.22
N SER A 164 3.05 -0.57 -3.61
CA SER A 164 3.60 0.61 -2.93
C SER A 164 5.10 0.39 -2.68
N ASP A 165 5.84 1.39 -2.20
CA ASP A 165 7.28 1.31 -1.94
C ASP A 165 7.65 0.13 -1.01
N ILE A 166 6.80 -0.18 -0.02
CA ILE A 166 7.07 -1.32 0.89
C ILE A 166 6.94 -2.68 0.23
N SER A 167 6.27 -2.81 -0.91
CA SER A 167 6.28 -4.06 -1.70
C SER A 167 7.70 -4.44 -2.13
N VAL A 168 8.59 -3.45 -2.25
CA VAL A 168 10.01 -3.61 -2.60
C VAL A 168 10.89 -3.63 -1.35
N VAL A 169 10.64 -2.70 -0.42
CA VAL A 169 11.51 -2.48 0.76
C VAL A 169 11.38 -3.63 1.78
N ALA A 170 10.17 -4.15 2.02
CA ALA A 170 9.92 -5.19 3.03
C ALA A 170 10.69 -6.49 2.74
N PRO A 171 10.55 -7.11 1.55
CA PRO A 171 11.30 -8.32 1.21
C PRO A 171 12.82 -8.08 1.20
N ALA A 172 13.29 -6.91 0.72
CA ALA A 172 14.71 -6.57 0.68
C ALA A 172 15.36 -6.46 2.07
N LEU A 173 14.59 -6.12 3.09
CA LEU A 173 15.02 -6.05 4.49
C LEU A 173 14.68 -7.32 5.29
N GLY A 174 13.80 -8.19 4.79
CA GLY A 174 13.28 -9.35 5.51
C GLY A 174 12.48 -8.94 6.76
N VAL A 175 11.69 -7.87 6.67
CA VAL A 175 10.94 -7.27 7.77
C VAL A 175 9.51 -7.02 7.34
N ALA A 176 8.54 -7.42 8.16
CA ALA A 176 7.13 -7.20 7.89
C ALA A 176 6.81 -5.70 7.76
N ALA A 177 5.91 -5.38 6.85
CA ALA A 177 5.52 -4.01 6.54
C ALA A 177 4.01 -3.87 6.37
N VAL A 178 3.51 -2.67 6.64
CA VAL A 178 2.12 -2.29 6.40
C VAL A 178 2.05 -0.89 5.82
N ASN A 179 1.14 -0.69 4.86
CA ASN A 179 0.75 0.61 4.35
C ASN A 179 -0.58 1.03 4.99
N LEU A 180 -0.58 2.14 5.70
CA LEU A 180 -1.69 2.63 6.52
C LEU A 180 -2.36 3.85 5.89
N SER A 181 -3.68 3.95 6.04
CA SER A 181 -4.45 5.12 5.61
C SER A 181 -3.86 6.41 6.15
N SER A 182 -3.63 7.37 5.27
CA SER A 182 -3.08 8.69 5.56
C SER A 182 -4.09 9.83 5.38
N GLY A 183 -5.39 9.51 5.23
CA GLY A 183 -6.47 10.49 5.27
C GLY A 183 -6.67 11.28 3.98
N TYR A 184 -6.09 10.88 2.85
CA TYR A 184 -6.47 11.40 1.54
C TYR A 184 -7.53 10.52 0.88
N TYR A 185 -8.21 11.05 -0.10
CA TYR A 185 -9.33 10.42 -0.81
C TYR A 185 -9.37 10.88 -2.26
N ASN A 186 -9.90 10.03 -3.14
CA ASN A 186 -10.02 10.29 -4.57
C ASN A 186 -8.65 10.59 -5.22
N GLU A 187 -7.64 9.84 -4.79
CA GLU A 187 -6.28 9.93 -5.32
C GLU A 187 -6.26 9.88 -6.85
N HIS A 188 -5.23 10.43 -7.45
CA HIS A 188 -5.01 10.47 -8.89
C HIS A 188 -6.10 11.23 -9.68
N THR A 189 -6.96 11.99 -9.00
CA THR A 189 -8.00 12.79 -9.64
C THR A 189 -7.90 14.29 -9.28
N ALA A 190 -8.53 15.15 -10.08
CA ALA A 190 -8.65 16.58 -9.76
C ALA A 190 -9.55 16.85 -8.53
N HIS A 191 -10.27 15.85 -8.04
CA HIS A 191 -11.16 15.94 -6.89
C HIS A 191 -10.54 15.32 -5.63
N GLU A 192 -9.25 15.08 -5.65
CA GLU A 192 -8.52 14.61 -4.48
C GLU A 192 -8.68 15.61 -3.33
N TYR A 193 -8.90 15.06 -2.14
CA TYR A 193 -8.99 15.85 -0.92
C TYR A 193 -8.32 15.15 0.26
N ILE A 194 -7.97 15.92 1.27
CA ILE A 194 -7.37 15.46 2.51
C ILE A 194 -8.33 15.73 3.67
N ASN A 195 -8.55 14.73 4.52
CA ASN A 195 -9.29 14.85 5.77
C ASN A 195 -8.33 14.90 6.95
N MET A 196 -8.17 16.05 7.54
CA MET A 196 -7.27 16.26 8.68
C MET A 196 -7.68 15.47 9.93
N LEU A 197 -8.96 15.13 10.08
CA LEU A 197 -9.42 14.33 11.22
C LEU A 197 -8.87 12.90 11.12
N ASP A 198 -8.91 12.32 9.93
CA ASP A 198 -8.40 10.96 9.70
C ASP A 198 -6.88 10.91 9.85
N ILE A 199 -6.17 11.94 9.35
CA ILE A 199 -4.73 12.11 9.62
C ILE A 199 -4.45 12.08 11.14
N HIS A 200 -5.18 12.88 11.93
CA HIS A 200 -4.95 12.96 13.37
C HIS A 200 -5.26 11.62 14.06
N ASN A 201 -6.38 10.98 13.71
CA ASN A 201 -6.74 9.68 14.26
C ASN A 201 -5.67 8.63 13.98
N ASN A 202 -5.18 8.57 12.74
CA ASN A 202 -4.17 7.59 12.35
C ASN A 202 -2.78 7.91 12.92
N LEU A 203 -2.46 9.19 13.12
CA LEU A 203 -1.28 9.57 13.89
C LEU A 203 -1.33 9.07 15.33
N ASP A 204 -2.50 9.13 15.99
CA ASP A 204 -2.64 8.64 17.36
C ASP A 204 -2.53 7.12 17.41
N ARG A 205 -3.14 6.39 16.47
CA ARG A 205 -2.97 4.94 16.33
C ARG A 205 -1.50 4.57 16.10
N ALA A 206 -0.83 5.22 15.17
CA ALA A 206 0.59 4.99 14.88
C ALA A 206 1.50 5.29 16.07
N ARG A 207 1.20 6.33 16.86
CA ARG A 207 1.91 6.62 18.12
C ARG A 207 1.79 5.46 19.10
N CYS A 208 0.59 4.89 19.25
CA CYS A 208 0.37 3.72 20.11
C CYS A 208 1.15 2.50 19.61
N MET A 209 1.16 2.24 18.29
CA MET A 209 1.96 1.18 17.69
C MET A 209 3.45 1.36 18.01
N ILE A 210 4.01 2.54 17.73
CA ILE A 210 5.43 2.83 17.93
C ILE A 210 5.84 2.78 19.41
N ALA A 211 4.95 3.15 20.33
CA ALA A 211 5.18 3.08 21.76
C ALA A 211 5.16 1.65 22.30
N THR A 212 4.53 0.72 21.61
CA THR A 212 4.42 -0.68 22.02
C THR A 212 5.73 -1.41 21.72
N ARG A 213 6.27 -2.09 22.74
CA ARG A 213 7.49 -2.89 22.57
C ARG A 213 7.15 -4.20 21.86
N THR A 214 7.83 -4.45 20.76
CA THR A 214 7.69 -5.70 19.97
C THR A 214 9.06 -6.32 19.72
N GLY A 215 9.08 -7.61 19.39
CA GLY A 215 10.18 -8.24 18.66
C GLY A 215 10.18 -7.80 17.19
N LYS A 216 11.11 -8.36 16.42
CA LYS A 216 11.10 -8.23 14.97
C LYS A 216 9.98 -9.11 14.40
N PHE A 217 9.15 -8.52 13.56
CA PHE A 217 8.24 -9.26 12.70
C PHE A 217 8.96 -9.57 11.39
N GLU A 218 9.14 -10.84 11.09
CA GLU A 218 9.82 -11.27 9.87
C GLU A 218 8.89 -11.05 8.66
N TYR A 219 9.49 -10.70 7.52
CA TYR A 219 8.77 -10.77 6.25
C TYR A 219 8.52 -12.24 5.92
N VAL A 220 7.27 -12.63 5.83
CA VAL A 220 6.83 -13.95 5.39
C VAL A 220 6.18 -13.76 4.05
N GLU A 221 6.80 -14.25 3.00
CA GLU A 221 6.23 -14.16 1.65
C GLU A 221 4.93 -14.96 1.58
N ALA A 222 3.85 -14.32 1.14
CA ALA A 222 2.61 -15.02 0.87
C ALA A 222 2.84 -16.03 -0.27
N TYR A 223 2.73 -17.30 0.05
CA TYR A 223 2.94 -18.34 -0.95
C TYR A 223 1.80 -18.30 -1.98
N GLY A 224 2.15 -17.98 -3.19
CA GLY A 224 1.47 -18.54 -4.36
C GLY A 224 0.74 -17.59 -5.28
N TRP A 225 0.46 -16.29 -4.95
CA TRP A 225 -0.54 -15.57 -5.76
C TRP A 225 -0.12 -14.21 -6.29
N SER A 226 0.63 -13.43 -5.55
CA SER A 226 0.99 -12.05 -5.87
C SER A 226 1.99 -11.92 -7.02
N ARG A 227 2.89 -12.88 -7.19
CA ARG A 227 3.95 -12.77 -8.19
C ARG A 227 3.46 -12.83 -9.64
N TRP A 228 2.28 -13.43 -9.88
CA TRP A 228 1.64 -13.44 -11.20
C TRP A 228 0.88 -12.15 -11.50
N PHE A 229 0.47 -11.39 -10.48
CA PHE A 229 -0.37 -10.19 -10.65
C PHE A 229 0.41 -8.88 -10.65
N LEU A 230 1.67 -8.84 -10.17
CA LEU A 230 2.43 -7.59 -10.03
C LEU A 230 3.16 -7.13 -11.29
N ASP A 231 3.24 -7.95 -12.32
CA ASP A 231 3.93 -7.57 -13.57
C ASP A 231 3.06 -6.78 -14.57
N GLY A 232 1.97 -6.19 -14.13
CA GLY A 232 1.30 -5.17 -14.93
C GLY A 232 -0.19 -5.24 -15.07
N TYR A 233 -0.99 -5.10 -13.99
CA TYR A 233 -2.42 -4.87 -14.21
C TYR A 233 -3.12 -3.95 -13.22
N ASP A 234 -3.83 -2.96 -13.81
CA ASP A 234 -4.84 -2.11 -13.20
C ASP A 234 -5.93 -2.92 -12.46
N GLY A 235 -6.22 -2.54 -11.25
CA GLY A 235 -7.39 -2.67 -10.38
C GLY A 235 -8.49 -3.73 -10.59
N PHE A 236 -8.50 -4.46 -11.70
CA PHE A 236 -9.57 -5.41 -12.01
C PHE A 236 -9.25 -6.87 -11.63
N THR A 237 -7.99 -7.23 -11.57
CA THR A 237 -7.54 -8.61 -11.29
C THR A 237 -7.54 -8.98 -9.81
N SER A 238 -7.56 -8.01 -8.90
CA SER A 238 -7.61 -8.24 -7.44
C SER A 238 -8.91 -8.91 -6.96
N LEU A 239 -9.86 -9.14 -7.85
CA LEU A 239 -11.15 -9.78 -7.57
C LEU A 239 -11.27 -11.18 -8.17
N LEU A 240 -10.24 -11.70 -8.81
CA LEU A 240 -10.24 -13.01 -9.44
C LEU A 240 -9.53 -14.04 -8.56
N MET A 241 -10.15 -15.18 -8.38
CA MET A 241 -9.59 -16.31 -7.63
C MET A 241 -9.32 -17.47 -8.58
N PRO A 242 -8.21 -18.18 -8.42
CA PRO A 242 -7.95 -19.34 -9.23
C PRO A 242 -8.79 -20.53 -8.86
N LEU A 243 -8.78 -21.50 -9.73
CA LEU A 243 -9.32 -22.81 -9.47
C LEU A 243 -8.45 -23.55 -8.45
N ARG A 244 -9.08 -24.21 -7.47
CA ARG A 244 -8.40 -25.11 -6.54
C ARG A 244 -8.06 -26.41 -7.24
N GLU A 245 -7.07 -27.12 -6.73
CA GLU A 245 -6.79 -28.48 -7.17
C GLU A 245 -8.04 -29.36 -7.06
N GLY A 246 -8.55 -29.81 -8.21
CA GLY A 246 -9.77 -30.60 -8.35
C GLY A 246 -11.04 -29.82 -8.65
N ASP A 247 -11.03 -28.47 -8.62
CA ASP A 247 -12.12 -27.65 -9.15
C ASP A 247 -11.94 -27.47 -10.66
N TYR A 248 -13.03 -27.22 -11.38
CA TYR A 248 -13.00 -27.07 -12.83
C TYR A 248 -14.10 -26.11 -13.32
N VAL A 249 -13.88 -25.56 -14.50
CA VAL A 249 -14.85 -24.73 -15.23
C VAL A 249 -15.25 -25.45 -16.50
N VAL A 250 -16.53 -25.44 -16.82
CA VAL A 250 -17.05 -25.89 -18.12
C VAL A 250 -17.55 -24.66 -18.88
N ASP A 251 -16.94 -24.35 -20.04
CA ASP A 251 -17.38 -23.28 -20.90
C ASP A 251 -18.63 -23.61 -21.73
N GLU A 252 -19.13 -22.65 -22.48
CA GLU A 252 -20.35 -22.83 -23.29
C GLU A 252 -20.19 -23.87 -24.40
N ASP A 253 -18.96 -24.16 -24.82
CA ASP A 253 -18.63 -25.19 -25.81
C ASP A 253 -18.49 -26.60 -25.17
N GLY A 254 -18.62 -26.68 -23.84
CA GLY A 254 -18.46 -27.92 -23.06
C GLY A 254 -16.98 -28.27 -22.80
N ARG A 255 -16.04 -27.34 -23.01
CA ARG A 255 -14.64 -27.55 -22.75
C ARG A 255 -14.36 -27.37 -21.25
N MET A 256 -13.58 -28.27 -20.68
CA MET A 256 -13.21 -28.26 -19.28
C MET A 256 -11.85 -27.60 -19.11
N HIS A 257 -11.78 -26.67 -18.15
CA HIS A 257 -10.58 -25.98 -17.68
C HIS A 257 -10.34 -26.36 -16.22
N GLU A 258 -9.14 -26.75 -15.87
CA GLU A 258 -8.77 -27.21 -14.52
C GLU A 258 -7.82 -26.24 -13.82
N ALA A 259 -7.50 -26.52 -12.58
CA ALA A 259 -6.51 -25.76 -11.82
C ALA A 259 -5.15 -25.81 -12.51
N GLY A 260 -4.56 -24.63 -12.75
CA GLY A 260 -3.32 -24.47 -13.53
C GLY A 260 -3.53 -23.95 -14.94
N ASP A 261 -4.77 -23.97 -15.46
CA ASP A 261 -5.16 -23.24 -16.65
C ASP A 261 -5.29 -21.74 -16.32
N ASP A 262 -5.25 -20.89 -17.35
CA ASP A 262 -5.40 -19.44 -17.21
C ASP A 262 -6.86 -19.01 -16.92
N VAL A 263 -7.60 -19.79 -16.13
CA VAL A 263 -8.99 -19.55 -15.76
C VAL A 263 -9.12 -19.27 -14.27
N PHE A 264 -9.85 -18.20 -13.98
CA PHE A 264 -10.06 -17.64 -12.64
C PHE A 264 -11.54 -17.39 -12.40
N ILE A 265 -11.96 -17.31 -11.15
CA ILE A 265 -13.36 -17.07 -10.77
C ILE A 265 -13.43 -15.73 -10.02
N ASP A 266 -14.37 -14.87 -10.39
CA ASP A 266 -14.64 -13.64 -9.64
C ASP A 266 -15.50 -13.91 -8.39
N ARG A 267 -15.65 -12.88 -7.56
CA ARG A 267 -16.48 -12.91 -6.34
C ARG A 267 -17.96 -13.30 -6.55
N HIS A 268 -18.44 -13.23 -7.77
CA HIS A 268 -19.80 -13.61 -8.15
C HIS A 268 -19.87 -15.04 -8.68
N GLY A 269 -18.75 -15.76 -8.73
CA GLY A 269 -18.65 -17.11 -9.27
C GLY A 269 -18.57 -17.15 -10.79
N VAL A 270 -18.30 -16.02 -11.46
CA VAL A 270 -18.17 -15.94 -12.91
C VAL A 270 -16.73 -16.30 -13.30
N PRO A 271 -16.54 -17.33 -14.18
CA PRO A 271 -15.23 -17.66 -14.68
C PRO A 271 -14.69 -16.61 -15.67
N HIS A 272 -13.40 -16.37 -15.60
CA HIS A 272 -12.66 -15.48 -16.48
C HIS A 272 -11.44 -16.18 -17.05
N LEU A 273 -11.16 -15.97 -18.34
CA LEU A 273 -9.91 -16.38 -18.97
C LEU A 273 -8.90 -15.24 -18.90
N LEU A 274 -7.74 -15.50 -18.33
CA LEU A 274 -6.63 -14.55 -18.30
C LEU A 274 -5.79 -14.72 -19.57
N ASP A 275 -5.58 -13.65 -20.33
CA ASP A 275 -4.61 -13.64 -21.41
C ASP A 275 -3.23 -13.26 -20.85
N PRO A 276 -2.28 -14.19 -20.79
CA PRO A 276 -0.97 -13.94 -20.21
C PRO A 276 -0.13 -12.96 -21.03
N ASN A 277 -0.48 -12.70 -22.30
CA ASN A 277 0.28 -11.75 -23.15
C ASN A 277 -0.19 -10.31 -22.99
N TYR A 278 -1.48 -10.15 -22.68
CA TYR A 278 -2.10 -8.82 -22.55
C TYR A 278 -2.52 -8.51 -21.11
N GLY A 279 -2.45 -9.53 -20.22
CA GLY A 279 -2.82 -9.43 -18.83
C GLY A 279 -4.29 -9.01 -18.60
N CYS A 280 -5.20 -9.21 -19.55
CA CYS A 280 -6.62 -8.92 -19.40
C CYS A 280 -7.40 -10.17 -19.08
N ALA A 281 -8.34 -10.05 -18.12
CA ALA A 281 -9.27 -11.11 -17.79
C ALA A 281 -10.59 -10.88 -18.52
N THR A 282 -10.98 -11.85 -19.35
CA THR A 282 -12.22 -11.80 -20.12
C THR A 282 -13.22 -12.78 -19.51
N PRO A 283 -14.45 -12.35 -19.16
CA PRO A 283 -15.45 -13.27 -18.64
C PRO A 283 -15.81 -14.34 -19.69
N LEU A 284 -15.82 -15.59 -19.26
CA LEU A 284 -16.29 -16.73 -20.07
C LEU A 284 -17.80 -16.77 -19.99
N ILE A 285 -18.47 -16.15 -20.96
CA ILE A 285 -19.93 -16.06 -21.01
C ILE A 285 -20.51 -17.49 -21.14
N GLY A 286 -21.51 -17.82 -20.31
CA GLY A 286 -22.13 -19.14 -20.30
C GLY A 286 -21.36 -20.23 -19.56
N ALA A 287 -20.12 -19.99 -19.17
CA ALA A 287 -19.31 -20.92 -18.39
C ALA A 287 -19.77 -21.03 -16.93
N GLN A 288 -19.60 -22.20 -16.34
CA GLN A 288 -19.92 -22.45 -14.93
C GLN A 288 -18.74 -23.14 -14.23
N ALA A 289 -18.41 -22.66 -13.06
CA ALA A 289 -17.40 -23.26 -12.21
C ALA A 289 -18.01 -24.31 -11.26
N TYR A 290 -17.29 -25.38 -11.06
CA TYR A 290 -17.67 -26.52 -10.22
C TYR A 290 -16.55 -26.85 -9.23
N THR A 291 -16.95 -27.27 -8.02
CA THR A 291 -16.03 -27.82 -7.04
C THR A 291 -15.63 -29.25 -7.40
N LYS A 292 -14.61 -29.76 -6.72
CA LYS A 292 -14.17 -31.17 -6.79
C LYS A 292 -15.31 -32.21 -6.67
N GLU A 293 -16.35 -31.88 -5.92
CA GLU A 293 -17.53 -32.71 -5.72
C GLU A 293 -18.61 -32.50 -6.82
N SER A 294 -18.24 -31.83 -7.92
CA SER A 294 -19.16 -31.48 -9.02
C SER A 294 -20.34 -30.62 -8.60
N MET A 295 -20.13 -29.76 -7.62
CA MET A 295 -21.13 -28.79 -7.19
C MET A 295 -20.73 -27.37 -7.73
N PRO A 296 -21.74 -26.57 -8.17
CA PRO A 296 -21.48 -25.22 -8.60
C PRO A 296 -20.73 -24.43 -7.50
N VAL A 297 -19.67 -23.72 -7.88
CA VAL A 297 -18.96 -22.84 -6.99
C VAL A 297 -19.92 -21.74 -6.55
N ARG A 298 -20.23 -21.70 -5.27
CA ARG A 298 -21.01 -20.63 -4.65
C ARG A 298 -20.12 -20.01 -3.60
N PHE A 299 -20.02 -18.71 -3.61
CA PHE A 299 -19.44 -17.97 -2.49
C PHE A 299 -20.40 -18.09 -1.32
N LYS A 300 -20.21 -19.11 -0.50
CA LYS A 300 -20.82 -19.23 0.80
C LYS A 300 -19.85 -18.69 1.85
N GLU A 301 -20.39 -18.30 3.01
CA GLU A 301 -19.61 -17.93 4.20
C GLU A 301 -18.51 -18.96 4.54
N GLU A 302 -18.72 -20.24 4.23
CA GLU A 302 -17.75 -21.33 4.40
C GLU A 302 -16.51 -21.23 3.46
N LEU A 303 -16.60 -20.47 2.37
CA LEU A 303 -15.45 -20.17 1.50
C LEU A 303 -14.72 -18.89 1.97
N ALA A 304 -15.39 -18.03 2.71
CA ALA A 304 -14.79 -16.87 3.34
C ALA A 304 -13.72 -17.25 4.39
N ASP A 305 -13.90 -18.40 5.07
CA ASP A 305 -12.92 -18.92 6.02
C ASP A 305 -11.64 -19.51 5.37
N VAL A 306 -11.61 -19.66 4.06
CA VAL A 306 -10.47 -20.24 3.32
C VAL A 306 -9.89 -19.25 2.31
N TYR A 307 -10.72 -18.32 1.85
CA TYR A 307 -10.31 -17.14 1.08
C TYR A 307 -10.99 -15.97 1.77
N GLU A 308 -10.21 -15.11 2.41
CA GLU A 308 -10.74 -13.82 2.83
C GLU A 308 -11.34 -13.16 1.60
N VAL A 309 -12.67 -13.11 1.57
CA VAL A 309 -13.40 -12.37 0.56
C VAL A 309 -13.19 -10.93 0.89
N ILE A 310 -12.20 -10.35 0.26
CA ILE A 310 -11.94 -8.94 0.38
C ILE A 310 -13.03 -8.22 -0.40
N ILE A 311 -13.99 -7.68 0.32
CA ILE A 311 -15.07 -6.85 -0.19
C ILE A 311 -14.55 -5.43 -0.38
#